data_74c93da16151c835da0f94e5d161a532
#
_entry.id   74c93da16151c835da0f94e5d161a532
#
_cell.length_a   1.000
_cell.length_b   1.000
_cell.length_c   1.000
_cell.angle_alpha   90.00
_cell.angle_beta   90.00
_cell.angle_gamma   90.00
#
_symmetry.space_group_name_H-M   'P 1'
#
loop_
_entity.id
_entity.type
_entity.pdbx_description
1 polymer ?
#
loop_
_entity_poly.entity_id
_entity_poly.type
_entity_poly.pdbx_seq_one_letter_code
_entity_poly.pdbx_strand_id
1 'polypeptide(L)'
;AAMVFSLFEGSLPSISKFGWRFLISDKWDPTQGSENYGALLFIVGTILTSVLALVIAIPLAFCTSLFVAEYFRGTKLASIVGTLVDLLAGIPSIIYGLWGFYILCPLVVEAGLSPQGFGIFTSALILAIMIVPYATSLSNTTIAMVPNDLKEAAYALGATRLEVIRTVILPNARSGMTASYILAFGRAIGETLAVTMLIGNENAIPHGLF
;
A
#
# COMPACT_ATOMS: atom_id res chain seq x y z
N ALA A 1 20.54 -3.98 15.61
CA ALA A 1 20.64 -4.67 16.92
C ALA A 1 20.27 -3.69 18.07
N ALA A 2 20.95 -2.54 18.23
CA ALA A 2 20.70 -1.58 19.35
C ALA A 2 19.24 -1.08 19.41
N MET A 3 18.65 -0.70 18.27
CA MET A 3 17.26 -0.23 18.18
C MET A 3 16.25 -1.31 18.63
N VAL A 4 16.44 -2.56 18.18
CA VAL A 4 15.55 -3.67 18.58
C VAL A 4 15.66 -3.94 20.08
N PHE A 5 16.88 -3.90 20.62
CA PHE A 5 17.10 -4.07 22.06
C PHE A 5 16.43 -2.98 22.88
N SER A 6 16.60 -1.71 22.48
CA SER A 6 15.97 -0.57 23.15
C SER A 6 14.43 -0.62 23.11
N LEU A 7 13.85 -1.02 21.97
CA LEU A 7 12.40 -1.20 21.84
C LEU A 7 11.88 -2.35 22.72
N PHE A 8 12.62 -3.46 22.78
CA PHE A 8 12.28 -4.59 23.63
C PHE A 8 12.33 -4.21 25.11
N GLU A 9 13.42 -3.56 25.56
CA GLU A 9 13.59 -3.09 26.95
C GLU A 9 12.49 -2.10 27.33
N GLY A 10 12.18 -1.13 26.46
CA GLY A 10 11.09 -0.17 26.67
C GLY A 10 9.69 -0.78 26.69
N SER A 11 9.49 -1.96 26.08
CA SER A 11 8.20 -2.67 26.05
C SER A 11 7.99 -3.58 27.27
N LEU A 12 9.05 -3.95 28.00
CA LEU A 12 8.97 -4.86 29.15
C LEU A 12 7.93 -4.48 30.21
N PRO A 13 7.78 -3.19 30.60
CA PRO A 13 6.76 -2.80 31.60
C PRO A 13 5.34 -3.09 31.10
N SER A 14 5.07 -2.85 29.82
CA SER A 14 3.75 -3.13 29.21
C SER A 14 3.50 -4.63 29.11
N ILE A 15 4.49 -5.41 28.69
CA ILE A 15 4.42 -6.87 28.59
C ILE A 15 4.16 -7.49 29.97
N SER A 16 4.84 -7.02 31.01
CA SER A 16 4.70 -7.54 32.38
C SER A 16 3.34 -7.18 33.01
N LYS A 17 2.80 -5.98 32.72
CA LYS A 17 1.52 -5.49 33.29
C LYS A 17 0.31 -6.08 32.55
N PHE A 18 0.32 -6.13 31.23
CA PHE A 18 -0.86 -6.48 30.43
C PHE A 18 -0.75 -7.86 29.74
N GLY A 19 0.47 -8.39 29.54
CA GLY A 19 0.70 -9.68 28.91
C GLY A 19 0.02 -9.78 27.53
N TRP A 20 -0.54 -10.95 27.20
CA TRP A 20 -1.25 -11.21 25.94
C TRP A 20 -2.55 -10.43 25.78
N ARG A 21 -3.15 -9.98 26.90
CA ARG A 21 -4.37 -9.16 26.86
C ARG A 21 -4.17 -7.83 26.15
N PHE A 22 -2.96 -7.30 26.16
CA PHE A 22 -2.61 -6.09 25.39
C PHE A 22 -2.92 -6.22 23.90
N LEU A 23 -2.66 -7.38 23.30
CA LEU A 23 -2.89 -7.60 21.86
C LEU A 23 -4.36 -7.84 21.50
N ILE A 24 -5.18 -8.28 22.45
CA ILE A 24 -6.56 -8.73 22.21
C ILE A 24 -7.59 -7.71 22.75
N SER A 25 -7.20 -6.84 23.68
CA SER A 25 -8.09 -5.84 24.25
C SER A 25 -8.40 -4.73 23.23
N ASP A 26 -9.67 -4.38 23.14
CA ASP A 26 -10.22 -3.27 22.36
C ASP A 26 -10.38 -1.97 23.16
N LYS A 27 -10.03 -1.98 24.46
CA LYS A 27 -10.20 -0.83 25.34
C LYS A 27 -8.91 -0.04 25.41
N TRP A 28 -9.01 1.25 25.17
CA TRP A 28 -7.93 2.22 25.37
C TRP A 28 -8.41 3.29 26.35
N ASP A 29 -8.10 3.10 27.64
CA ASP A 29 -8.46 4.01 28.71
C ASP A 29 -7.20 4.44 29.49
N PRO A 30 -6.73 5.68 29.33
CA PRO A 30 -5.57 6.22 30.04
C PRO A 30 -5.90 6.81 31.40
N THR A 31 -7.13 6.65 31.93
CA THR A 31 -7.57 7.26 33.20
C THR A 31 -6.79 6.67 34.36
N GLN A 32 -6.18 7.52 35.18
CA GLN A 32 -5.43 7.11 36.38
C GLN A 32 -6.30 6.26 37.31
N GLY A 33 -5.85 5.05 37.62
CA GLY A 33 -6.55 4.09 38.48
C GLY A 33 -7.41 3.05 37.79
N SER A 34 -7.78 3.26 36.52
CA SER A 34 -8.49 2.28 35.67
C SER A 34 -7.77 2.00 34.35
N GLU A 35 -6.46 2.26 34.31
CA GLU A 35 -5.65 2.16 33.11
C GLU A 35 -5.81 0.81 32.39
N ASN A 36 -6.33 0.84 31.19
CA ASN A 36 -6.47 -0.33 30.33
C ASN A 36 -5.99 0.02 28.92
N TYR A 37 -4.92 -0.64 28.48
CA TYR A 37 -4.33 -0.40 27.16
C TYR A 37 -4.45 -1.65 26.31
N GLY A 38 -5.18 -1.52 25.19
CA GLY A 38 -5.34 -2.56 24.18
C GLY A 38 -4.84 -2.11 22.83
N ALA A 39 -4.09 -2.98 22.16
CA ALA A 39 -3.54 -2.70 20.83
C ALA A 39 -4.43 -3.18 19.68
N LEU A 40 -5.51 -3.92 19.96
CA LEU A 40 -6.34 -4.53 18.93
C LEU A 40 -6.88 -3.51 17.92
N LEU A 41 -7.35 -2.36 18.40
CA LEU A 41 -7.88 -1.29 17.57
C LEU A 41 -6.86 -0.83 16.52
N PHE A 42 -5.62 -0.60 16.95
CA PHE A 42 -4.54 -0.13 16.09
C PHE A 42 -4.07 -1.21 15.11
N ILE A 43 -4.04 -2.47 15.55
CA ILE A 43 -3.69 -3.62 14.69
C ILE A 43 -4.74 -3.78 13.59
N VAL A 44 -6.03 -3.80 13.96
CA VAL A 44 -7.14 -3.94 13.00
C VAL A 44 -7.18 -2.76 12.04
N GLY A 45 -7.04 -1.54 12.54
CA GLY A 45 -6.99 -0.33 11.72
C GLY A 45 -5.84 -0.38 10.69
N THR A 46 -4.64 -0.74 11.12
CA THR A 46 -3.47 -0.85 10.23
C THR A 46 -3.65 -1.93 9.16
N ILE A 47 -4.14 -3.11 9.54
CA ILE A 47 -4.37 -4.20 8.58
C ILE A 47 -5.46 -3.80 7.58
N LEU A 48 -6.57 -3.24 8.05
CA LEU A 48 -7.70 -2.90 7.22
C LEU A 48 -7.34 -1.79 6.20
N THR A 49 -6.68 -0.71 6.64
CA THR A 49 -6.21 0.36 5.75
C THR A 49 -5.20 -0.15 4.73
N SER A 50 -4.23 -0.98 5.16
CA SER A 50 -3.19 -1.52 4.27
C SER A 50 -3.74 -2.50 3.25
N VAL A 51 -4.66 -3.39 3.65
CA VAL A 51 -5.31 -4.34 2.73
C VAL A 51 -6.17 -3.58 1.72
N LEU A 52 -6.97 -2.61 2.16
CA LEU A 52 -7.80 -1.81 1.26
C LEU A 52 -6.93 -1.00 0.28
N ALA A 53 -5.84 -0.41 0.75
CA ALA A 53 -4.88 0.28 -0.09
C ALA A 53 -4.27 -0.67 -1.16
N LEU A 54 -3.92 -1.89 -0.77
CA LEU A 54 -3.37 -2.88 -1.69
C LEU A 54 -4.39 -3.32 -2.75
N VAL A 55 -5.65 -3.54 -2.36
CA VAL A 55 -6.73 -3.88 -3.29
C VAL A 55 -6.92 -2.80 -4.36
N ILE A 56 -6.79 -1.53 -3.99
CA ILE A 56 -6.86 -0.40 -4.94
C ILE A 56 -5.57 -0.31 -5.77
N ALA A 57 -4.41 -0.50 -5.15
CA ALA A 57 -3.11 -0.30 -5.79
C ALA A 57 -2.75 -1.39 -6.81
N ILE A 58 -3.08 -2.66 -6.54
CA ILE A 58 -2.71 -3.79 -7.42
C ILE A 58 -3.21 -3.62 -8.85
N PRO A 59 -4.51 -3.33 -9.12
CA PRO A 59 -5.00 -3.15 -10.49
C PRO A 59 -4.29 -2.00 -11.21
N LEU A 60 -4.07 -0.89 -10.52
CA LEU A 60 -3.40 0.29 -11.08
C LEU A 60 -1.93 0.00 -11.41
N ALA A 61 -1.21 -0.61 -10.49
CA ALA A 61 0.18 -1.00 -10.67
C ALA A 61 0.34 -2.05 -11.79
N PHE A 62 -0.57 -3.02 -11.85
CA PHE A 62 -0.59 -4.05 -12.90
C PHE A 62 -0.80 -3.44 -14.27
N CYS A 63 -1.82 -2.60 -14.46
CA CYS A 63 -2.10 -1.93 -15.72
C CYS A 63 -0.93 -1.03 -16.14
N THR A 64 -0.39 -0.23 -15.21
CA THR A 64 0.71 0.69 -15.50
C THR A 64 1.99 -0.07 -15.85
N SER A 65 2.31 -1.16 -15.15
CA SER A 65 3.49 -1.96 -15.46
C SER A 65 3.41 -2.66 -16.81
N LEU A 66 2.25 -3.23 -17.17
CA LEU A 66 2.03 -3.79 -18.52
C LEU A 66 2.11 -2.71 -19.61
N PHE A 67 1.54 -1.55 -19.34
CA PHE A 67 1.57 -0.42 -20.27
C PHE A 67 3.02 -0.02 -20.58
N VAL A 68 3.83 0.18 -19.54
CA VAL A 68 5.22 0.66 -19.68
C VAL A 68 6.15 -0.45 -20.19
N ALA A 69 6.08 -1.67 -19.62
CA ALA A 69 7.03 -2.73 -19.91
C ALA A 69 6.76 -3.50 -21.18
N GLU A 70 5.48 -3.56 -21.64
CA GLU A 70 5.11 -4.40 -22.78
C GLU A 70 4.39 -3.62 -23.88
N TYR A 71 3.28 -2.91 -23.60
CA TYR A 71 2.47 -2.28 -24.64
C TYR A 71 3.18 -1.16 -25.38
N PHE A 72 3.86 -0.29 -24.66
CA PHE A 72 4.53 0.89 -25.20
C PHE A 72 6.05 0.86 -24.99
N ARG A 73 6.60 -0.35 -24.82
CA ARG A 73 8.03 -0.55 -24.63
C ARG A 73 8.84 0.17 -25.72
N GLY A 74 9.84 0.97 -25.29
CA GLY A 74 10.72 1.72 -26.19
C GLY A 74 10.13 3.01 -26.75
N THR A 75 8.91 3.37 -26.39
CA THR A 75 8.31 4.64 -26.79
C THR A 75 8.62 5.78 -25.81
N LYS A 76 8.59 7.02 -26.29
CA LYS A 76 8.71 8.22 -25.44
C LYS A 76 7.64 8.26 -24.34
N LEU A 77 6.43 7.79 -24.66
CA LEU A 77 5.31 7.75 -23.70
C LEU A 77 5.61 6.82 -22.53
N ALA A 78 6.12 5.61 -22.79
CA ALA A 78 6.52 4.68 -21.73
C ALA A 78 7.65 5.26 -20.85
N SER A 79 8.61 5.94 -21.46
CA SER A 79 9.69 6.62 -20.72
C SER A 79 9.15 7.74 -19.82
N ILE A 80 8.22 8.56 -20.32
CA ILE A 80 7.60 9.63 -19.51
C ILE A 80 6.82 9.04 -18.34
N VAL A 81 5.95 8.04 -18.59
CA VAL A 81 5.15 7.40 -17.52
C VAL A 81 6.07 6.72 -16.51
N GLY A 82 7.10 6.01 -16.95
CA GLY A 82 8.09 5.40 -16.04
C GLY A 82 8.79 6.44 -15.17
N THR A 83 9.25 7.54 -15.76
CA THR A 83 9.88 8.64 -15.01
C THR A 83 8.91 9.27 -14.00
N LEU A 84 7.64 9.47 -14.36
CA LEU A 84 6.64 10.00 -13.43
C LEU A 84 6.40 9.04 -12.26
N VAL A 85 6.33 7.73 -12.52
CA VAL A 85 6.21 6.70 -11.49
C VAL A 85 7.40 6.75 -10.52
N ASP A 86 8.62 6.85 -11.04
CA ASP A 86 9.83 6.91 -10.22
C ASP A 86 9.90 8.22 -9.40
N LEU A 87 9.47 9.34 -9.96
CA LEU A 87 9.36 10.62 -9.24
C LEU A 87 8.35 10.55 -8.10
N LEU A 88 7.17 9.95 -8.33
CA LEU A 88 6.17 9.75 -7.29
C LEU A 88 6.70 8.86 -6.16
N ALA A 89 7.50 7.83 -6.47
CA ALA A 89 8.13 6.99 -5.45
C ALA A 89 9.09 7.77 -4.54
N GLY A 90 9.68 8.86 -5.01
CA GLY A 90 10.62 9.70 -4.27
C GLY A 90 9.97 10.75 -3.35
N ILE A 91 8.65 10.96 -3.43
CA ILE A 91 7.95 11.96 -2.61
C ILE A 91 7.89 11.49 -1.14
N PRO A 92 8.29 12.33 -0.16
CA PRO A 92 8.13 12.03 1.26
C PRO A 92 6.67 11.78 1.66
N SER A 93 6.42 10.78 2.50
CA SER A 93 5.05 10.36 2.89
C SER A 93 4.24 11.48 3.57
N ILE A 94 4.91 12.39 4.30
CA ILE A 94 4.26 13.54 4.92
C ILE A 94 3.60 14.48 3.88
N ILE A 95 4.19 14.59 2.68
CA ILE A 95 3.61 15.42 1.61
C ILE A 95 2.32 14.78 1.10
N TYR A 96 2.28 13.46 0.96
CA TYR A 96 1.05 12.73 0.64
C TYR A 96 -0.03 12.92 1.72
N GLY A 97 0.35 12.88 3.00
CA GLY A 97 -0.54 13.15 4.12
C GLY A 97 -1.12 14.57 4.09
N LEU A 98 -0.28 15.58 3.87
CA LEU A 98 -0.71 16.99 3.74
C LEU A 98 -1.62 17.19 2.53
N TRP A 99 -1.25 16.64 1.37
CA TRP A 99 -2.09 16.69 0.18
C TRP A 99 -3.45 16.02 0.41
N GLY A 100 -3.47 14.88 1.07
CA GLY A 100 -4.68 14.19 1.44
C GLY A 100 -5.56 15.01 2.38
N PHE A 101 -4.96 15.63 3.38
CA PHE A 101 -5.66 16.47 4.35
C PHE A 101 -6.31 17.71 3.70
N TYR A 102 -5.56 18.43 2.85
CA TYR A 102 -6.04 19.68 2.27
C TYR A 102 -6.90 19.49 1.01
N ILE A 103 -6.74 18.40 0.28
CA ILE A 103 -7.42 18.19 -1.01
C ILE A 103 -8.35 16.98 -0.95
N LEU A 104 -7.89 15.82 -0.49
CA LEU A 104 -8.69 14.61 -0.54
C LEU A 104 -9.81 14.62 0.51
N CYS A 105 -9.55 15.05 1.76
CA CYS A 105 -10.60 15.13 2.78
C CYS A 105 -11.77 16.02 2.36
N PRO A 106 -11.56 17.28 1.86
CA PRO A 106 -12.64 18.08 1.32
C PRO A 106 -13.41 17.39 0.18
N LEU A 107 -12.72 16.73 -0.75
CA LEU A 107 -13.38 16.01 -1.84
C LEU A 107 -14.24 14.84 -1.34
N VAL A 108 -13.80 14.12 -0.31
CA VAL A 108 -14.57 13.04 0.31
C VAL A 108 -15.82 13.59 1.02
N VAL A 109 -15.74 14.77 1.64
CA VAL A 109 -16.88 15.47 2.23
C VAL A 109 -17.86 15.93 1.15
N GLU A 110 -17.39 16.57 0.09
CA GLU A 110 -18.21 17.02 -1.05
C GLU A 110 -18.91 15.85 -1.75
N ALA A 111 -18.25 14.69 -1.83
CA ALA A 111 -18.83 13.48 -2.37
C ALA A 111 -19.87 12.83 -1.44
N GLY A 112 -20.08 13.37 -0.23
CA GLY A 112 -21.03 12.85 0.76
C GLY A 112 -20.64 11.49 1.35
N LEU A 113 -19.36 11.11 1.24
CA LEU A 113 -18.88 9.81 1.69
C LEU A 113 -18.52 9.80 3.18
N SER A 114 -18.05 10.91 3.72
CA SER A 114 -17.74 11.08 5.14
C SER A 114 -18.06 12.52 5.59
N PRO A 115 -18.64 12.71 6.78
CA PRO A 115 -18.98 14.06 7.29
C PRO A 115 -17.75 14.96 7.50
N GLN A 116 -16.61 14.36 7.84
CA GLN A 116 -15.37 15.08 8.15
C GLN A 116 -14.25 14.81 7.14
N GLY A 117 -14.46 13.89 6.21
CA GLY A 117 -13.46 13.48 5.22
C GLY A 117 -12.37 12.54 5.75
N PHE A 118 -12.29 12.34 7.08
CA PHE A 118 -11.37 11.41 7.71
C PHE A 118 -11.93 9.99 7.72
N GLY A 119 -11.05 9.01 7.87
CA GLY A 119 -11.44 7.62 8.04
C GLY A 119 -10.52 6.63 7.32
N ILE A 120 -10.89 5.36 7.41
CA ILE A 120 -10.12 4.24 6.83
C ILE A 120 -10.05 4.35 5.31
N PHE A 121 -11.15 4.72 4.65
CA PHE A 121 -11.20 4.83 3.20
C PHE A 121 -10.27 5.92 2.67
N THR A 122 -10.33 7.13 3.25
CA THR A 122 -9.46 8.26 2.86
C THR A 122 -8.00 7.93 3.09
N SER A 123 -7.67 7.33 4.25
CA SER A 123 -6.31 6.87 4.55
C SER A 123 -5.84 5.79 3.58
N ALA A 124 -6.70 4.82 3.27
CA ALA A 124 -6.37 3.75 2.33
C ALA A 124 -6.17 4.27 0.90
N LEU A 125 -6.92 5.29 0.48
CA LEU A 125 -6.78 5.90 -0.85
C LEU A 125 -5.42 6.61 -1.00
N ILE A 126 -5.02 7.41 -0.01
CA ILE A 126 -3.69 8.04 0.01
C ILE A 126 -2.58 6.99 0.04
N LEU A 127 -2.75 5.98 0.87
CA LEU A 127 -1.81 4.88 0.98
C LEU A 127 -1.67 4.11 -0.34
N ALA A 128 -2.79 3.88 -1.05
CA ALA A 128 -2.79 3.29 -2.38
C ALA A 128 -1.99 4.12 -3.39
N ILE A 129 -2.25 5.44 -3.45
CA ILE A 129 -1.51 6.37 -4.34
C ILE A 129 -0.01 6.30 -4.06
N MET A 130 0.38 6.22 -2.79
CA MET A 130 1.77 6.18 -2.37
C MET A 130 2.47 4.85 -2.71
N ILE A 131 1.76 3.70 -2.62
CA ILE A 131 2.36 2.38 -2.88
C ILE A 131 2.32 1.96 -4.34
N VAL A 132 1.42 2.54 -5.17
CA VAL A 132 1.34 2.26 -6.62
C VAL A 132 2.68 2.42 -7.32
N PRO A 133 3.46 3.50 -7.12
CA PRO A 133 4.77 3.65 -7.77
C PRO A 133 5.74 2.52 -7.44
N TYR A 134 5.79 2.07 -6.19
CA TYR A 134 6.65 0.97 -5.77
C TYR A 134 6.25 -0.35 -6.41
N ALA A 135 4.96 -0.69 -6.36
CA ALA A 135 4.44 -1.89 -6.98
C ALA A 135 4.66 -1.89 -8.50
N THR A 136 4.48 -0.73 -9.15
CA THR A 136 4.67 -0.55 -10.59
C THR A 136 6.12 -0.70 -11.00
N SER A 137 7.05 -0.02 -10.34
CA SER A 137 8.47 -0.02 -10.71
C SER A 137 9.07 -1.43 -10.61
N LEU A 138 8.80 -2.16 -9.52
CA LEU A 138 9.25 -3.52 -9.33
C LEU A 138 8.59 -4.50 -10.31
N SER A 139 7.27 -4.36 -10.55
CA SER A 139 6.56 -5.19 -11.52
C SER A 139 7.03 -4.95 -12.95
N ASN A 140 7.29 -3.68 -13.31
CA ASN A 140 7.83 -3.27 -14.59
C ASN A 140 9.18 -3.96 -14.87
N THR A 141 10.09 -3.92 -13.89
CA THR A 141 11.40 -4.60 -13.98
C THR A 141 11.22 -6.10 -14.21
N THR A 142 10.32 -6.75 -13.48
CA THR A 142 10.08 -8.18 -13.59
C THR A 142 9.50 -8.57 -14.95
N ILE A 143 8.55 -7.80 -15.49
CA ILE A 143 7.98 -8.01 -16.82
C ILE A 143 9.05 -7.80 -17.91
N ALA A 144 9.90 -6.80 -17.76
CA ALA A 144 10.97 -6.50 -18.70
C ALA A 144 12.06 -7.59 -18.76
N MET A 145 12.22 -8.37 -17.68
CA MET A 145 13.18 -9.49 -17.61
C MET A 145 12.74 -10.75 -18.35
N VAL A 146 11.46 -10.85 -18.78
CA VAL A 146 10.98 -11.98 -19.57
C VAL A 146 11.72 -12.04 -20.90
N PRO A 147 12.41 -13.16 -21.25
CA PRO A 147 13.22 -13.28 -22.45
C PRO A 147 12.42 -12.99 -23.73
N ASN A 148 13.00 -12.21 -24.64
CA ASN A 148 12.36 -11.88 -25.92
C ASN A 148 12.17 -13.11 -26.79
N ASP A 149 13.09 -14.07 -26.75
CA ASP A 149 13.02 -15.33 -27.51
C ASP A 149 11.73 -16.08 -27.26
N LEU A 150 11.24 -16.10 -26.01
CA LEU A 150 9.96 -16.73 -25.67
C LEU A 150 8.76 -15.99 -26.28
N LYS A 151 8.83 -14.67 -26.34
CA LYS A 151 7.81 -13.83 -26.96
C LYS A 151 7.78 -14.02 -28.48
N GLU A 152 8.97 -14.01 -29.11
CA GLU A 152 9.13 -14.20 -30.56
C GLU A 152 8.68 -15.59 -30.97
N ALA A 153 9.02 -16.65 -30.22
CA ALA A 153 8.55 -17.99 -30.48
C ALA A 153 7.01 -18.08 -30.46
N ALA A 154 6.35 -17.43 -29.49
CA ALA A 154 4.90 -17.41 -29.43
C ALA A 154 4.28 -16.63 -30.61
N TYR A 155 4.86 -15.50 -31.01
CA TYR A 155 4.42 -14.77 -32.19
C TYR A 155 4.63 -15.57 -33.48
N ALA A 156 5.72 -16.33 -33.61
CA ALA A 156 5.99 -17.20 -34.76
C ALA A 156 4.93 -18.34 -34.90
N LEU A 157 4.33 -18.75 -33.78
CA LEU A 157 3.22 -19.70 -33.76
C LEU A 157 1.85 -19.05 -34.04
N GLY A 158 1.81 -17.75 -34.34
CA GLY A 158 0.59 -17.02 -34.67
C GLY A 158 -0.16 -16.45 -33.47
N ALA A 159 0.44 -16.45 -32.28
CA ALA A 159 -0.21 -15.90 -31.10
C ALA A 159 -0.43 -14.38 -31.21
N THR A 160 -1.59 -13.92 -30.80
CA THR A 160 -1.90 -12.49 -30.65
C THR A 160 -1.15 -11.89 -29.45
N ARG A 161 -1.02 -10.57 -29.42
CA ARG A 161 -0.34 -9.86 -28.33
C ARG A 161 -0.94 -10.19 -26.95
N LEU A 162 -2.24 -10.28 -26.86
CA LEU A 162 -2.93 -10.60 -25.61
C LEU A 162 -2.63 -12.05 -25.16
N GLU A 163 -2.56 -12.98 -26.11
CA GLU A 163 -2.19 -14.37 -25.82
C GLU A 163 -0.74 -14.46 -25.34
N VAL A 164 0.20 -13.76 -25.96
CA VAL A 164 1.58 -13.70 -25.51
C VAL A 164 1.68 -13.13 -24.08
N ILE A 165 0.91 -12.07 -23.76
CA ILE A 165 0.87 -11.53 -22.41
C ILE A 165 0.36 -12.59 -21.42
N ARG A 166 -0.75 -13.28 -21.73
CA ARG A 166 -1.39 -14.23 -20.82
C ARG A 166 -0.62 -15.54 -20.67
N THR A 167 -0.04 -16.06 -21.75
CA THR A 167 0.56 -17.40 -21.78
C THR A 167 2.07 -17.41 -21.59
N VAL A 168 2.76 -16.30 -21.90
CA VAL A 168 4.21 -16.19 -21.81
C VAL A 168 4.61 -15.21 -20.71
N ILE A 169 4.19 -13.95 -20.82
CA ILE A 169 4.71 -12.88 -19.97
C ILE A 169 4.24 -13.05 -18.52
N LEU A 170 2.93 -13.12 -18.30
CA LEU A 170 2.38 -13.20 -16.94
C LEU A 170 2.81 -14.46 -16.18
N PRO A 171 2.82 -15.66 -16.76
CA PRO A 171 3.28 -16.85 -16.05
C PRO A 171 4.77 -16.77 -15.66
N ASN A 172 5.62 -16.20 -16.51
CA ASN A 172 7.04 -16.02 -16.21
C ASN A 172 7.29 -14.90 -15.18
N ALA A 173 6.53 -13.81 -15.25
CA ALA A 173 6.69 -12.65 -14.36
C ALA A 173 5.95 -12.80 -13.01
N ARG A 174 5.03 -13.78 -12.87
CA ARG A 174 4.11 -13.89 -11.71
C ARG A 174 4.80 -13.87 -10.34
N SER A 175 5.90 -14.59 -10.20
CA SER A 175 6.60 -14.70 -8.91
C SER A 175 7.20 -13.35 -8.49
N GLY A 176 7.83 -12.63 -9.42
CA GLY A 176 8.39 -11.33 -9.15
C GLY A 176 7.31 -10.25 -8.97
N MET A 177 6.21 -10.31 -9.72
CA MET A 177 5.06 -9.41 -9.51
C MET A 177 4.43 -9.64 -8.13
N THR A 178 4.26 -10.90 -7.71
CA THR A 178 3.75 -11.21 -6.37
C THR A 178 4.70 -10.67 -5.29
N ALA A 179 6.02 -10.83 -5.47
CA ALA A 179 7.01 -10.27 -4.56
C ALA A 179 6.91 -8.73 -4.51
N SER A 180 6.68 -8.06 -5.65
CA SER A 180 6.47 -6.60 -5.71
C SER A 180 5.25 -6.16 -4.89
N TYR A 181 4.15 -6.89 -4.96
CA TYR A 181 2.93 -6.59 -4.18
C TYR A 181 3.12 -6.86 -2.68
N ILE A 182 3.86 -7.92 -2.31
CA ILE A 182 4.20 -8.19 -0.91
C ILE A 182 5.10 -7.07 -0.35
N LEU A 183 6.07 -6.59 -1.10
CA LEU A 183 6.92 -5.46 -0.70
C LEU A 183 6.11 -4.15 -0.58
N ALA A 184 5.20 -3.88 -1.51
CA ALA A 184 4.28 -2.75 -1.44
C ALA A 184 3.36 -2.84 -0.21
N PHE A 185 2.87 -4.04 0.13
CA PHE A 185 2.09 -4.29 1.34
C PHE A 185 2.91 -4.04 2.61
N GLY A 186 4.16 -4.55 2.67
CA GLY A 186 5.06 -4.28 3.78
C GLY A 186 5.31 -2.78 3.99
N ARG A 187 5.43 -2.01 2.89
CA ARG A 187 5.51 -0.55 2.95
C ARG A 187 4.22 0.06 3.47
N ALA A 188 3.05 -0.42 3.02
CA ALA A 188 1.76 0.06 3.49
C ALA A 188 1.56 -0.14 4.99
N ILE A 189 1.90 -1.30 5.53
CA ILE A 189 1.84 -1.58 6.98
C ILE A 189 2.80 -0.70 7.78
N GLY A 190 3.96 -0.39 7.22
CA GLY A 190 4.98 0.45 7.88
C GLY A 190 4.72 1.95 7.80
N GLU A 191 3.69 2.39 7.07
CA GLU A 191 3.39 3.81 6.92
C GLU A 191 2.65 4.36 8.14
N THR A 192 3.23 5.39 8.73
CA THR A 192 2.70 6.00 9.95
C THR A 192 2.25 7.44 9.74
N LEU A 193 3.07 8.27 9.10
CA LEU A 193 2.86 9.72 9.04
C LEU A 193 1.64 10.12 8.20
N ALA A 194 1.53 9.58 6.98
CA ALA A 194 0.41 9.91 6.11
C ALA A 194 -0.92 9.43 6.68
N VAL A 195 -0.94 8.20 7.23
CA VAL A 195 -2.16 7.60 7.81
C VAL A 195 -2.60 8.34 9.06
N THR A 196 -1.69 8.70 9.98
CA THR A 196 -2.03 9.43 11.20
C THR A 196 -2.73 10.76 10.93
N MET A 197 -2.42 11.42 9.81
CA MET A 197 -3.06 12.69 9.44
C MET A 197 -4.50 12.52 8.93
N LEU A 198 -4.89 11.32 8.49
CA LEU A 198 -6.12 11.09 7.73
C LEU A 198 -7.09 10.10 8.39
N ILE A 199 -6.62 9.32 9.38
CA ILE A 199 -7.41 8.26 10.01
C ILE A 199 -8.50 8.80 10.96
N GLY A 200 -8.37 10.05 11.44
CA GLY A 200 -9.32 10.68 12.35
C GLY A 200 -9.02 10.48 13.83
N ASN A 201 -8.06 9.62 14.22
CA ASN A 201 -7.61 9.36 15.60
C ASN A 201 -8.72 8.97 16.60
N GLU A 202 -9.81 8.36 16.15
CA GLU A 202 -10.81 7.77 17.03
C GLU A 202 -10.33 6.41 17.54
N ASN A 203 -10.40 6.22 18.90
CA ASN A 203 -10.04 4.97 19.55
C ASN A 203 -11.27 4.04 19.64
N ALA A 204 -11.84 3.70 18.49
CA ALA A 204 -12.99 2.82 18.38
C ALA A 204 -12.76 1.76 17.28
N ILE A 205 -13.39 0.59 17.42
CA ILE A 205 -13.43 -0.37 16.31
C ILE A 205 -14.27 0.26 15.19
N PRO A 206 -13.74 0.31 13.96
CA PRO A 206 -14.49 0.91 12.87
C PRO A 206 -15.78 0.14 12.60
N HIS A 207 -16.91 0.82 12.69
CA HIS A 207 -18.23 0.27 12.33
C HIS A 207 -18.52 0.39 10.82
N GLY A 208 -17.61 1.02 10.06
CA GLY A 208 -17.69 1.24 8.61
C GLY A 208 -16.35 1.65 8.01
N LEU A 209 -16.35 1.96 6.72
CA LEU A 209 -15.16 2.44 5.99
C LEU A 209 -14.96 3.97 6.11
N PHE A 210 -15.95 4.67 6.65
CA PHE A 210 -16.02 6.13 6.79
C PHE A 210 -16.27 6.52 8.23
#